data_8e3c73d702ecf16001a96f750ee3b79a
#
_entry.id   8e3c73d702ecf16001a96f750ee3b79a
#
_cell.length_a   1.000
_cell.length_b   1.000
_cell.length_c   1.000
_cell.angle_alpha   90.00
_cell.angle_beta   90.00
_cell.angle_gamma   90.00
#
_symmetry.space_group_name_H-M   'P 1'
#
loop_
_entity.id
_entity.type
_entity.pdbx_description
1 polymer ?
#
loop_
_entity_poly.entity_id
_entity_poly.type
_entity_poly.pdbx_seq_one_letter_code
_entity_poly.pdbx_strand_id
1 'polypeptide(L)'
;HADKLTEGQIKTFESYADYRIDVYETSAECKLPDAVRAVSQTNSKMVNGNEGIEWTTLGAKPFPNPTHAQHYIWNHRSAPHYNASIHRTLTAYIVKSDGSSTVGKGDNYIEFPGALSSPLRGQVDENIYALYMVKNMSPARIAGTLTMLHDMYDSAIQARKAWQYSPA
;
A
#
# COMPACT_ATOMS: atom_id res chain seq x y z
N HIS A 1 14.86 -20.07 16.90
CA HIS A 1 14.01 -19.27 15.98
C HIS A 1 13.76 -19.94 14.62
N ALA A 2 14.36 -21.14 14.37
CA ALA A 2 14.15 -21.85 13.10
C ALA A 2 12.67 -22.18 12.83
N ASP A 3 11.90 -22.40 13.88
CA ASP A 3 10.45 -22.61 13.88
C ASP A 3 9.63 -21.43 13.32
N LYS A 4 10.25 -20.25 13.19
CA LYS A 4 9.63 -19.02 12.69
C LYS A 4 10.07 -18.65 11.27
N LEU A 5 10.95 -19.45 10.67
CA LEU A 5 11.48 -19.20 9.34
C LEU A 5 10.65 -19.94 8.29
N THR A 6 10.50 -19.31 7.12
CA THR A 6 9.94 -19.97 5.94
C THR A 6 10.98 -20.94 5.35
N GLU A 7 10.52 -21.93 4.58
CA GLU A 7 11.43 -22.86 3.88
C GLU A 7 12.47 -22.15 3.01
N GLY A 8 12.09 -21.06 2.34
CA GLY A 8 13.01 -20.25 1.54
C GLY A 8 14.09 -19.59 2.39
N GLN A 9 13.75 -19.09 3.58
CA GLN A 9 14.72 -18.53 4.51
C GLN A 9 15.67 -19.60 5.05
N ILE A 10 15.16 -20.79 5.37
CA ILE A 10 15.99 -21.93 5.81
C ILE A 10 17.01 -22.28 4.72
N LYS A 11 16.57 -22.44 3.47
CA LYS A 11 17.47 -22.72 2.34
C LYS A 11 18.54 -21.63 2.15
N THR A 12 18.18 -20.36 2.40
CA THR A 12 19.16 -19.27 2.33
C THR A 12 20.24 -19.42 3.40
N PHE A 13 19.87 -19.74 4.64
CA PHE A 13 20.84 -20.01 5.71
C PHE A 13 21.75 -21.21 5.42
N GLU A 14 21.21 -22.27 4.79
CA GLU A 14 21.97 -23.46 4.41
C GLU A 14 22.94 -23.17 3.25
N SER A 15 22.58 -22.27 2.34
CA SER A 15 23.35 -21.97 1.14
C SER A 15 24.45 -20.93 1.34
N TYR A 16 24.32 -20.07 2.34
CA TYR A 16 25.23 -18.94 2.60
C TYR A 16 25.68 -18.96 4.05
N ALA A 17 26.90 -19.41 4.31
CA ALA A 17 27.45 -19.63 5.65
C ALA A 17 27.60 -18.34 6.47
N ASP A 18 27.73 -17.21 5.82
CA ASP A 18 27.86 -15.86 6.42
C ASP A 18 26.53 -15.08 6.45
N TYR A 19 25.43 -15.68 5.96
CA TYR A 19 24.12 -15.05 6.04
C TYR A 19 23.63 -14.98 7.47
N ARG A 20 23.22 -13.79 7.89
CA ARG A 20 22.81 -13.49 9.25
C ARG A 20 21.57 -12.62 9.27
N ILE A 21 20.67 -12.90 10.19
CA ILE A 21 19.53 -12.04 10.55
C ILE A 21 19.68 -11.66 12.01
N ASP A 22 19.80 -10.35 12.28
CA ASP A 22 19.77 -9.83 13.63
C ASP A 22 18.31 -9.54 14.01
N VAL A 23 17.88 -10.09 15.13
CA VAL A 23 16.51 -9.92 15.63
C VAL A 23 16.53 -8.97 16.82
N TYR A 24 15.75 -7.90 16.71
CA TYR A 24 15.61 -6.89 17.75
C TYR A 24 14.18 -6.91 18.30
N GLU A 25 14.04 -6.53 19.55
CA GLU A 25 12.73 -6.25 20.12
C GLU A 25 12.13 -5.02 19.45
N THR A 26 10.87 -5.12 19.00
CA THR A 26 10.16 -4.01 18.38
C THR A 26 9.49 -3.15 19.44
N SER A 27 9.74 -1.83 19.41
CA SER A 27 8.96 -0.87 20.15
C SER A 27 7.85 -0.29 19.24
N ALA A 28 6.61 -0.30 19.68
CA ALA A 28 5.48 0.32 18.99
C ALA A 28 5.34 1.78 19.44
N GLU A 29 6.31 2.63 19.07
CA GLU A 29 6.35 4.03 19.52
C GLU A 29 5.49 4.98 18.69
N CYS A 30 5.05 4.58 17.49
CA CYS A 30 4.23 5.41 16.64
C CYS A 30 2.76 5.38 17.11
N LYS A 31 2.32 6.48 17.70
CA LYS A 31 0.91 6.68 18.03
C LYS A 31 0.15 7.21 16.82
N LEU A 32 -1.01 6.62 16.53
CA LEU A 32 -1.94 7.18 15.56
C LEU A 32 -2.43 8.55 16.05
N PRO A 33 -2.63 9.54 15.16
CA PRO A 33 -3.29 10.78 15.50
C PRO A 33 -4.64 10.54 16.19
N ASP A 34 -5.03 11.40 17.12
CA ASP A 34 -6.25 11.19 17.90
C ASP A 34 -7.52 11.11 17.05
N ALA A 35 -7.61 11.93 15.99
CA ALA A 35 -8.70 11.86 15.02
C ALA A 35 -8.80 10.49 14.34
N VAL A 36 -7.67 9.92 13.92
CA VAL A 36 -7.60 8.59 13.30
C VAL A 36 -8.01 7.51 14.32
N ARG A 37 -7.59 7.66 15.57
CA ARG A 37 -7.95 6.73 16.64
C ARG A 37 -9.43 6.75 16.94
N ALA A 38 -10.05 7.94 17.02
CA ALA A 38 -11.47 8.09 17.28
C ALA A 38 -12.31 7.42 16.17
N VAL A 39 -11.98 7.67 14.90
CA VAL A 39 -12.64 7.01 13.77
C VAL A 39 -12.41 5.50 13.79
N SER A 40 -11.20 5.04 14.10
CA SER A 40 -10.90 3.60 14.22
C SER A 40 -11.75 2.91 15.29
N GLN A 41 -11.99 3.57 16.42
CA GLN A 41 -12.88 3.05 17.48
C GLN A 41 -14.33 2.93 17.00
N THR A 42 -14.80 3.87 16.20
CA THR A 42 -16.13 3.81 15.59
C THR A 42 -16.22 2.67 14.58
N ASN A 43 -15.21 2.52 13.73
CA ASN A 43 -15.13 1.46 12.73
C ASN A 43 -15.22 0.07 13.34
N SER A 44 -14.59 -0.16 14.48
CA SER A 44 -14.60 -1.47 15.15
C SER A 44 -15.99 -1.99 15.48
N LYS A 45 -17.00 -1.12 15.48
CA LYS A 45 -18.41 -1.45 15.78
C LYS A 45 -19.23 -1.69 14.51
N MET A 46 -18.75 -1.22 13.36
CA MET A 46 -19.54 -1.14 12.12
C MET A 46 -19.14 -2.17 11.06
N VAL A 47 -17.97 -2.76 11.16
CA VAL A 47 -17.41 -3.59 10.09
C VAL A 47 -17.40 -5.06 10.45
N ASN A 48 -18.02 -5.87 9.61
CA ASN A 48 -18.03 -7.32 9.74
C ASN A 48 -16.91 -7.91 8.86
N GLY A 49 -15.77 -7.65 8.88
CA GLY A 49 -14.54 -8.17 8.30
C GLY A 49 -14.55 -9.08 7.05
N ASN A 50 -15.67 -9.65 6.68
CA ASN A 50 -15.76 -10.63 5.59
C ASN A 50 -16.25 -10.02 4.26
N GLU A 51 -16.91 -8.88 4.29
CA GLU A 51 -17.63 -8.29 3.16
C GLU A 51 -17.02 -6.97 2.66
N GLY A 52 -15.89 -6.57 3.20
CA GLY A 52 -15.27 -5.29 2.86
C GLY A 52 -15.34 -4.26 3.98
N ILE A 53 -15.11 -3.01 3.66
CA ILE A 53 -15.08 -1.88 4.61
C ILE A 53 -16.09 -0.83 4.17
N GLU A 54 -16.87 -0.30 5.11
CA GLU A 54 -17.69 0.87 4.82
C GLU A 54 -16.86 2.13 4.62
N TRP A 55 -17.17 2.86 3.57
CA TRP A 55 -16.46 4.03 3.08
C TRP A 55 -16.37 5.19 4.05
N THR A 56 -17.46 5.43 4.78
CA THR A 56 -17.58 6.52 5.74
C THR A 56 -16.56 6.44 6.86
N THR A 57 -15.93 5.29 6.99
CA THR A 57 -14.99 4.97 8.06
C THR A 57 -13.52 4.95 7.60
N LEU A 58 -13.28 5.34 6.36
CA LEU A 58 -11.92 5.35 5.79
C LEU A 58 -11.08 6.54 6.28
N GLY A 59 -9.78 6.37 6.17
CA GLY A 59 -8.80 7.30 6.74
C GLY A 59 -8.39 6.92 8.15
N ALA A 60 -8.79 5.73 8.62
CA ALA A 60 -8.51 5.21 9.93
C ALA A 60 -8.15 3.72 9.87
N LYS A 61 -7.68 3.17 10.98
CA LYS A 61 -7.46 1.74 11.12
C LYS A 61 -8.82 1.04 11.24
N PRO A 62 -9.28 0.28 10.24
CA PRO A 62 -10.63 -0.28 10.24
C PRO A 62 -10.83 -1.31 11.35
N PHE A 63 -9.80 -2.06 11.71
CA PHE A 63 -9.86 -3.09 12.75
C PHE A 63 -8.84 -2.81 13.84
N PRO A 64 -9.15 -1.99 14.86
CA PRO A 64 -8.21 -1.67 15.94
C PRO A 64 -7.83 -2.90 16.78
N ASN A 65 -8.72 -3.89 16.87
CA ASN A 65 -8.50 -5.15 17.56
C ASN A 65 -8.67 -6.32 16.58
N PRO A 66 -7.68 -6.60 15.72
CA PRO A 66 -7.80 -7.61 14.69
C PRO A 66 -7.86 -9.01 15.30
N THR A 67 -8.85 -9.82 14.89
CA THR A 67 -9.05 -11.22 15.33
C THR A 67 -8.85 -12.24 14.22
N HIS A 68 -8.80 -11.79 12.96
CA HIS A 68 -8.63 -12.64 11.78
C HIS A 68 -7.51 -12.11 10.89
N ALA A 69 -6.88 -12.98 10.11
CA ALA A 69 -5.82 -12.59 9.17
C ALA A 69 -6.25 -11.48 8.21
N GLN A 70 -7.50 -11.53 7.75
CA GLN A 70 -8.07 -10.53 6.85
C GLN A 70 -8.15 -9.13 7.47
N HIS A 71 -8.36 -9.02 8.79
CA HIS A 71 -8.32 -7.74 9.50
C HIS A 71 -6.95 -7.08 9.44
N TYR A 72 -5.87 -7.87 9.50
CA TYR A 72 -4.50 -7.36 9.35
C TYR A 72 -4.25 -6.85 7.93
N ILE A 73 -4.73 -7.58 6.91
CA ILE A 73 -4.60 -7.18 5.50
C ILE A 73 -5.32 -5.85 5.26
N TRP A 74 -6.56 -5.72 5.73
CA TRP A 74 -7.31 -4.47 5.63
C TRP A 74 -6.66 -3.32 6.38
N ASN A 75 -6.17 -3.55 7.59
CA ASN A 75 -5.43 -2.54 8.33
C ASN A 75 -4.18 -2.06 7.59
N HIS A 76 -3.45 -2.99 6.97
CA HIS A 76 -2.28 -2.66 6.17
C HIS A 76 -2.67 -1.88 4.91
N ARG A 77 -3.69 -2.33 4.19
CA ARG A 77 -4.19 -1.64 3.00
C ARG A 77 -4.67 -0.22 3.31
N SER A 78 -5.29 -0.01 4.46
CA SER A 78 -5.84 1.29 4.85
C SER A 78 -4.81 2.24 5.46
N ALA A 79 -3.64 1.74 5.84
CA ALA A 79 -2.60 2.55 6.50
C ALA A 79 -2.18 3.81 5.71
N PRO A 80 -2.06 3.79 4.37
CA PRO A 80 -1.71 4.99 3.59
C PRO A 80 -2.71 6.13 3.74
N HIS A 81 -3.97 5.85 4.06
CA HIS A 81 -5.03 6.86 4.21
C HIS A 81 -4.87 7.79 5.41
N TYR A 82 -3.85 7.63 6.22
CA TYR A 82 -3.49 8.61 7.24
C TYR A 82 -2.94 9.90 6.63
N ASN A 83 -2.47 9.82 5.38
CA ASN A 83 -2.04 10.96 4.58
C ASN A 83 -3.02 11.17 3.42
N ALA A 84 -3.28 12.44 3.07
CA ALA A 84 -4.12 12.76 1.92
C ALA A 84 -3.42 12.42 0.60
N SER A 85 -2.11 12.58 0.55
CA SER A 85 -1.31 12.33 -0.65
C SER A 85 0.10 11.86 -0.32
N ILE A 86 0.70 11.19 -1.28
CA ILE A 86 2.10 10.77 -1.26
C ILE A 86 2.73 11.12 -2.60
N HIS A 87 3.87 11.82 -2.57
CA HIS A 87 4.72 12.00 -3.73
C HIS A 87 6.10 11.41 -3.43
N ARG A 88 6.60 10.58 -4.33
CA ARG A 88 7.92 9.96 -4.19
C ARG A 88 8.55 9.63 -5.53
N THR A 89 9.86 9.78 -5.64
CA THR A 89 10.64 9.23 -6.73
C THR A 89 11.00 7.79 -6.40
N LEU A 90 10.73 6.89 -7.33
CA LEU A 90 11.01 5.46 -7.20
C LEU A 90 12.20 5.08 -8.06
N THR A 91 13.04 4.21 -7.53
CA THR A 91 14.05 3.47 -8.29
C THR A 91 13.74 1.99 -8.16
N ALA A 92 13.44 1.36 -9.29
CA ALA A 92 13.14 -0.07 -9.37
C ALA A 92 14.30 -0.82 -10.00
N TYR A 93 14.73 -1.90 -9.36
CA TYR A 93 15.75 -2.81 -9.87
C TYR A 93 15.08 -4.11 -10.30
N ILE A 94 15.12 -4.41 -11.58
CA ILE A 94 14.68 -5.68 -12.13
C ILE A 94 15.89 -6.59 -12.21
N VAL A 95 16.01 -7.48 -11.23
CA VAL A 95 17.14 -8.43 -11.15
C VAL A 95 16.87 -9.60 -12.08
N LYS A 96 17.88 -9.93 -12.90
CA LYS A 96 17.86 -11.07 -13.82
C LYS A 96 18.51 -12.30 -13.16
N SER A 97 18.31 -13.46 -13.78
CA SER A 97 18.86 -14.73 -13.27
C SER A 97 20.39 -14.79 -13.26
N ASP A 98 21.07 -13.96 -14.06
CA ASP A 98 22.53 -13.82 -14.11
C ASP A 98 23.10 -12.86 -13.05
N GLY A 99 22.25 -12.32 -12.17
CA GLY A 99 22.61 -11.33 -11.16
C GLY A 99 22.72 -9.89 -11.67
N SER A 100 22.63 -9.65 -12.98
CA SER A 100 22.57 -8.30 -13.53
C SER A 100 21.22 -7.64 -13.23
N SER A 101 21.15 -6.31 -13.28
CA SER A 101 19.88 -5.60 -13.07
C SER A 101 19.63 -4.55 -14.15
N THR A 102 18.36 -4.34 -14.42
CA THR A 102 17.89 -3.18 -15.18
C THR A 102 17.26 -2.18 -14.20
N VAL A 103 17.68 -0.92 -14.29
CA VAL A 103 17.20 0.13 -13.37
C VAL A 103 16.16 0.97 -14.08
N GLY A 104 14.98 1.09 -13.43
CA GLY A 104 13.94 2.02 -13.80
C GLY A 104 13.81 3.14 -12.77
N LYS A 105 13.48 4.35 -13.22
CA LYS A 105 13.15 5.48 -12.36
C LYS A 105 11.80 6.06 -12.75
N GLY A 106 11.05 6.53 -11.77
CA GLY A 106 9.78 7.20 -12.01
C GLY A 106 9.34 8.04 -10.83
N ASP A 107 8.48 9.01 -11.09
CA ASP A 107 7.76 9.74 -10.07
C ASP A 107 6.38 9.11 -9.87
N ASN A 108 6.02 8.95 -8.62
CA ASN A 108 4.74 8.37 -8.22
C ASN A 108 3.98 9.36 -7.33
N TYR A 109 2.80 9.74 -7.79
CA TYR A 109 1.84 10.57 -7.08
C TYR A 109 0.65 9.71 -6.72
N ILE A 110 0.27 9.74 -5.46
CA ILE A 110 -0.87 8.99 -4.95
C ILE A 110 -1.74 9.95 -4.15
N GLU A 111 -3.03 10.01 -4.46
CA GLU A 111 -4.04 10.71 -3.68
C GLU A 111 -4.99 9.69 -3.06
N PHE A 112 -5.33 9.90 -1.79
CA PHE A 112 -6.27 9.08 -1.04
C PHE A 112 -7.53 9.89 -0.72
N PRO A 113 -8.57 9.83 -1.57
CA PRO A 113 -9.78 10.63 -1.36
C PRO A 113 -10.49 10.35 -0.04
N GLY A 114 -10.38 9.11 0.46
CA GLY A 114 -10.95 8.70 1.75
C GLY A 114 -10.21 9.21 2.98
N ALA A 115 -9.00 9.78 2.85
CA ALA A 115 -8.25 10.29 4.00
C ALA A 115 -8.97 11.45 4.69
N LEU A 116 -8.87 11.52 6.02
CA LEU A 116 -9.56 12.55 6.82
C LEU A 116 -9.16 13.98 6.41
N SER A 117 -7.91 14.17 6.00
CA SER A 117 -7.36 15.45 5.57
C SER A 117 -7.43 15.68 4.05
N SER A 118 -8.03 14.76 3.29
CA SER A 118 -8.07 14.90 1.83
C SER A 118 -9.04 16.00 1.39
N PRO A 119 -8.61 16.92 0.52
CA PRO A 119 -9.50 17.88 -0.09
C PRO A 119 -10.50 17.23 -1.05
N LEU A 120 -10.24 15.99 -1.50
CA LEU A 120 -11.12 15.24 -2.41
C LEU A 120 -12.20 14.44 -1.66
N ARG A 121 -12.16 14.43 -0.32
CA ARG A 121 -13.14 13.69 0.49
C ARG A 121 -14.56 14.20 0.23
N GLY A 122 -15.44 13.28 -0.18
CA GLY A 122 -16.81 13.62 -0.55
C GLY A 122 -16.98 14.34 -1.91
N GLN A 123 -15.89 14.54 -2.67
CA GLN A 123 -15.93 15.18 -4.00
C GLN A 123 -15.80 14.19 -5.15
N VAL A 124 -15.39 12.97 -4.88
CA VAL A 124 -15.24 11.89 -5.86
C VAL A 124 -16.00 10.66 -5.39
N ASP A 125 -16.14 9.68 -6.28
CA ASP A 125 -16.77 8.40 -5.98
C ASP A 125 -16.12 7.77 -4.73
N GLU A 126 -16.93 7.47 -3.73
CA GLU A 126 -16.49 6.92 -2.44
C GLU A 126 -15.84 5.54 -2.61
N ASN A 127 -16.13 4.80 -3.68
CA ASN A 127 -15.46 3.53 -3.99
C ASN A 127 -14.01 3.70 -4.48
N ILE A 128 -13.56 4.93 -4.74
CA ILE A 128 -12.15 5.15 -5.12
C ILE A 128 -11.26 5.06 -3.88
N TYR A 129 -10.44 4.00 -3.84
CA TYR A 129 -9.43 3.79 -2.81
C TYR A 129 -8.27 4.77 -2.95
N ALA A 130 -7.72 4.88 -4.16
CA ALA A 130 -6.60 5.75 -4.45
C ALA A 130 -6.58 6.15 -5.93
N LEU A 131 -6.10 7.36 -6.17
CA LEU A 131 -5.75 7.88 -7.48
C LEU A 131 -4.23 7.83 -7.61
N TYR A 132 -3.73 7.05 -8.56
CA TYR A 132 -2.30 6.94 -8.82
C TYR A 132 -1.95 7.65 -10.11
N MET A 133 -0.83 8.35 -10.13
CA MET A 133 -0.17 8.80 -11.33
C MET A 133 1.30 8.42 -11.27
N VAL A 134 1.77 7.69 -12.26
CA VAL A 134 3.17 7.27 -12.40
C VAL A 134 3.73 7.86 -13.69
N LYS A 135 4.79 8.65 -13.56
CA LYS A 135 5.58 9.16 -14.68
C LYS A 135 6.89 8.39 -14.77
N ASN A 136 7.09 7.65 -15.84
CA ASN A 136 8.34 6.97 -16.07
C ASN A 136 9.43 7.95 -16.54
N MET A 137 10.59 7.91 -15.91
CA MET A 137 11.75 8.76 -16.21
C MET A 137 12.87 7.99 -16.92
N SER A 138 13.00 6.71 -16.62
CA SER A 138 13.96 5.81 -17.25
C SER A 138 13.49 4.36 -17.21
N PRO A 139 14.01 3.46 -18.07
CA PRO A 139 14.95 3.72 -19.19
C PRO A 139 14.31 4.54 -20.32
N ALA A 140 15.14 5.03 -21.23
CA ALA A 140 14.73 5.92 -22.34
C ALA A 140 13.51 5.41 -23.13
N ARG A 141 13.41 4.09 -23.32
CA ARG A 141 12.30 3.44 -24.05
C ARG A 141 10.92 3.74 -23.50
N ILE A 142 10.80 4.01 -22.20
CA ILE A 142 9.52 4.28 -21.52
C ILE A 142 9.49 5.67 -20.89
N ALA A 143 10.57 6.43 -21.01
CA ALA A 143 10.64 7.78 -20.45
C ALA A 143 9.55 8.68 -21.03
N GLY A 144 8.90 9.44 -20.16
CA GLY A 144 7.78 10.31 -20.52
C GLY A 144 6.41 9.62 -20.58
N THR A 145 6.32 8.29 -20.47
CA THR A 145 5.02 7.65 -20.33
C THR A 145 4.38 8.02 -19.00
N LEU A 146 3.07 8.27 -19.04
CA LEU A 146 2.24 8.53 -17.86
C LEU A 146 1.22 7.40 -17.74
N THR A 147 1.09 6.87 -16.54
CA THR A 147 0.03 5.92 -16.20
C THR A 147 -0.81 6.51 -15.08
N MET A 148 -2.11 6.56 -15.28
CA MET A 148 -3.09 6.95 -14.27
C MET A 148 -3.98 5.76 -13.93
N LEU A 149 -4.18 5.53 -12.63
CA LEU A 149 -5.02 4.46 -12.13
C LEU A 149 -6.03 5.02 -11.12
N HIS A 150 -7.29 4.62 -11.25
CA HIS A 150 -8.25 4.69 -10.18
C HIS A 150 -8.37 3.29 -9.56
N ASP A 151 -7.78 3.11 -8.39
CA ASP A 151 -7.91 1.88 -7.63
C ASP A 151 -9.19 1.92 -6.80
N MET A 152 -9.89 0.79 -6.73
CA MET A 152 -11.17 0.71 -6.08
C MET A 152 -11.07 -0.06 -4.76
N TYR A 153 -11.91 0.30 -3.81
CA TYR A 153 -12.05 -0.46 -2.58
C TYR A 153 -12.70 -1.81 -2.85
N ASP A 154 -13.85 -1.75 -3.48
CA ASP A 154 -14.61 -2.93 -3.86
C ASP A 154 -14.56 -3.11 -5.38
N SER A 155 -13.70 -4.02 -5.82
CA SER A 155 -13.55 -4.35 -7.23
C SER A 155 -14.69 -5.19 -7.78
N ALA A 156 -15.56 -5.76 -6.93
CA ALA A 156 -16.75 -6.47 -7.36
C ALA A 156 -17.85 -5.50 -7.81
N ILE A 157 -17.94 -4.33 -7.16
CA ILE A 157 -18.87 -3.26 -7.56
C ILE A 157 -18.34 -2.53 -8.80
N GLN A 158 -17.04 -2.20 -8.80
CA GLN A 158 -16.43 -1.44 -9.89
C GLN A 158 -14.98 -1.85 -10.09
N ALA A 159 -14.65 -2.26 -11.31
CA ALA A 159 -13.28 -2.62 -11.68
C ALA A 159 -12.34 -1.40 -11.63
N ARG A 160 -11.06 -1.66 -11.37
CA ARG A 160 -9.99 -0.66 -11.50
C ARG A 160 -10.02 -0.06 -12.91
N LYS A 161 -9.84 1.25 -13.01
CA LYS A 161 -9.68 1.97 -14.28
C LYS A 161 -8.22 2.36 -14.47
N ALA A 162 -7.73 2.23 -15.69
CA ALA A 162 -6.35 2.57 -16.04
C ALA A 162 -6.32 3.33 -17.36
N TRP A 163 -5.48 4.35 -17.42
CA TRP A 163 -5.17 5.11 -18.63
C TRP A 163 -3.66 5.20 -18.77
N GLN A 164 -3.19 5.10 -19.98
CA GLN A 164 -1.78 5.26 -20.30
C GLN A 164 -1.61 6.25 -21.44
N TYR A 165 -0.72 7.21 -21.23
CA TYR A 165 -0.19 8.07 -22.26
C TYR A 165 1.21 7.61 -22.62
N SER A 166 1.49 7.46 -23.91
CA SER A 166 2.84 7.19 -24.44
C SER A 166 3.23 8.37 -25.33
N PRO A 167 4.34 9.05 -25.07
CA PRO A 167 4.86 10.02 -26.00
C PRO A 167 5.22 9.34 -27.34
N ALA A 168 4.97 10.03 -28.44
CA ALA A 168 5.29 9.56 -29.79
C ALA A 168 6.82 9.52 -30.01
#